data_0aae3c5782b64ef6bc7ad8bf18bfa6d2
#
_entry.id   0aae3c5782b64ef6bc7ad8bf18bfa6d2
#
_cell.length_a   1.000
_cell.length_b   1.000
_cell.length_c   1.000
_cell.angle_alpha   90.00
_cell.angle_beta   90.00
_cell.angle_gamma   90.00
#
_symmetry.space_group_name_H-M   'P 1'
#
loop_
_entity.id
_entity.type
_entity.pdbx_description
1 polymer ?
#
loop_
_entity_poly.entity_id
_entity_poly.type
_entity_poly.pdbx_seq_one_letter_code
_entity_poly.pdbx_strand_id
1 'polypeptide(L)'
;MSSSETRQAHSLLNAAAVRERAHEMLEIGVAGGLDHWRVDLDRLPETARYVAAVIRDQYPTLAVPFHARWRHFCIDGVDLWGPAAEARDWLDPASRARAEFDLAIVSVLLDAGSGPGWSYKDKQTGRTLTRSEGLAIASLRMFETGAFSVTEEDPWRVDAVALTFLTSDTLAKGFQITADNPLVGLDGRAALLRRLGQACLAEPDLFALEDEPRPGGLFDAMVDRADDQDRLPAPVILEVLLEALGPVWRDRLTLGGVDLGDCWKHPAMKRGDATDSLVPIHKLSQWLSYSLVEPLQTAGVQITDLDGLTGLAEYRNGGLFMDLGVLTLKDPADAAKPWPVSDPLVVGWRAMTVALLDRIAPLVRAELGVTAAAMPLASVLEGGTWAAGRRAAAERRPGGGPPLTILSDGTVF
;
A
#
# COMPACT_ATOMS: atom_id res chain seq x y z
N MET A 1 -14.77 1.39 -28.80
CA MET A 1 -14.42 2.27 -27.68
C MET A 1 -13.62 3.45 -28.21
N SER A 2 -13.83 4.66 -27.69
CA SER A 2 -13.14 5.86 -28.18
C SER A 2 -11.68 5.83 -27.69
N SER A 3 -10.71 5.97 -28.62
CA SER A 3 -9.28 6.12 -28.27
C SER A 3 -9.01 7.32 -27.33
N SER A 4 -9.97 8.25 -27.22
CA SER A 4 -9.94 9.39 -26.30
C SER A 4 -10.21 8.94 -24.86
N GLU A 5 -11.23 8.13 -24.61
CA GLU A 5 -11.57 7.64 -23.26
C GLU A 5 -10.48 6.74 -22.70
N THR A 6 -9.88 5.88 -23.54
CA THR A 6 -8.74 5.05 -23.14
C THR A 6 -7.54 5.90 -22.68
N ARG A 7 -7.21 6.97 -23.44
CA ARG A 7 -6.14 7.90 -23.02
C ARG A 7 -6.48 8.64 -21.72
N GLN A 8 -7.73 9.05 -21.55
CA GLN A 8 -8.20 9.69 -20.32
C GLN A 8 -8.15 8.74 -19.12
N ALA A 9 -8.46 7.45 -19.31
CA ALA A 9 -8.29 6.44 -18.28
C ALA A 9 -6.82 6.31 -17.84
N HIS A 10 -5.90 6.17 -18.80
CA HIS A 10 -4.46 6.09 -18.50
C HIS A 10 -3.92 7.34 -17.79
N SER A 11 -4.49 8.53 -18.05
CA SER A 11 -4.08 9.75 -17.34
C SER A 11 -4.37 9.73 -15.82
N LEU A 12 -5.20 8.80 -15.35
CA LEU A 12 -5.51 8.60 -13.93
C LEU A 12 -4.60 7.55 -13.25
N LEU A 13 -3.80 6.80 -14.03
CA LEU A 13 -2.99 5.68 -13.53
C LEU A 13 -1.54 6.11 -13.26
N ASN A 14 -1.35 7.14 -12.44
CA ASN A 14 -0.03 7.63 -12.02
C ASN A 14 -0.11 8.45 -10.73
N ALA A 15 1.04 8.69 -10.10
CA ALA A 15 1.15 9.43 -8.84
C ALA A 15 0.76 10.92 -8.99
N ALA A 16 1.04 11.53 -10.14
CA ALA A 16 0.72 12.94 -10.39
C ALA A 16 -0.80 13.16 -10.38
N ALA A 17 -1.57 12.28 -11.02
CA ALA A 17 -3.03 12.34 -11.01
C ALA A 17 -3.61 12.14 -9.59
N VAL A 18 -3.06 11.20 -8.83
CA VAL A 18 -3.45 11.01 -7.41
C VAL A 18 -3.22 12.30 -6.62
N ARG A 19 -2.03 12.90 -6.73
CA ARG A 19 -1.68 14.14 -6.04
C ARG A 19 -2.56 15.31 -6.46
N GLU A 20 -2.76 15.50 -7.77
CA GLU A 20 -3.60 16.59 -8.31
C GLU A 20 -5.02 16.52 -7.73
N ARG A 21 -5.68 15.35 -7.84
CA ARG A 21 -7.06 15.19 -7.36
C ARG A 21 -7.17 15.28 -5.84
N ALA A 22 -6.16 14.78 -5.12
CA ALA A 22 -6.10 14.87 -3.67
C ALA A 22 -6.00 16.33 -3.19
N HIS A 23 -5.12 17.12 -3.80
CA HIS A 23 -4.96 18.54 -3.45
C HIS A 23 -6.20 19.35 -3.80
N GLU A 24 -6.82 19.12 -4.96
CA GLU A 24 -8.09 19.76 -5.32
C GLU A 24 -9.20 19.42 -4.32
N MET A 25 -9.32 18.14 -3.90
CA MET A 25 -10.28 17.74 -2.86
C MET A 25 -10.04 18.48 -1.55
N LEU A 26 -8.77 18.64 -1.16
CA LEU A 26 -8.41 19.41 0.03
C LEU A 26 -8.79 20.89 -0.10
N GLU A 27 -8.56 21.52 -1.25
CA GLU A 27 -8.95 22.91 -1.51
C GLU A 27 -10.47 23.10 -1.44
N ILE A 28 -11.24 22.18 -2.03
CA ILE A 28 -12.71 22.16 -1.90
C ILE A 28 -13.11 22.06 -0.43
N GLY A 29 -12.44 21.19 0.34
CA GLY A 29 -12.69 21.02 1.77
C GLY A 29 -12.39 22.26 2.59
N VAL A 30 -11.26 22.93 2.35
CA VAL A 30 -10.87 24.20 3.00
C VAL A 30 -11.88 25.31 2.68
N ALA A 31 -12.41 25.35 1.46
CA ALA A 31 -13.46 26.27 1.06
C ALA A 31 -14.85 25.91 1.64
N GLY A 32 -14.98 24.80 2.37
CA GLY A 32 -16.24 24.34 2.97
C GLY A 32 -17.20 23.63 2.00
N GLY A 33 -16.74 23.30 0.79
CA GLY A 33 -17.52 22.70 -0.30
C GLY A 33 -17.77 21.19 -0.18
N LEU A 34 -17.25 20.50 0.84
CA LEU A 34 -17.51 19.08 1.07
C LEU A 34 -18.68 18.88 2.05
N ASP A 35 -19.61 17.99 1.73
CA ASP A 35 -20.84 17.78 2.53
C ASP A 35 -20.55 17.23 3.94
N HIS A 36 -19.58 16.34 4.06
CA HIS A 36 -19.30 15.60 5.31
C HIS A 36 -18.16 16.20 6.14
N TRP A 37 -17.29 17.04 5.55
CA TRP A 37 -16.02 17.42 6.16
C TRP A 37 -15.87 18.91 6.43
N ARG A 38 -15.21 19.24 7.55
CA ARG A 38 -14.57 20.51 7.81
C ARG A 38 -13.06 20.31 7.89
N VAL A 39 -12.29 21.26 7.38
CA VAL A 39 -10.83 21.25 7.35
C VAL A 39 -10.31 22.44 8.14
N ASP A 40 -9.43 22.18 9.10
CA ASP A 40 -8.74 23.20 9.90
C ASP A 40 -7.22 23.06 9.73
N LEU A 41 -6.64 23.79 8.77
CA LEU A 41 -5.21 23.74 8.48
C LEU A 41 -4.36 24.40 9.59
N ASP A 42 -4.93 25.23 10.47
CA ASP A 42 -4.20 25.87 11.58
C ASP A 42 -3.76 24.81 12.62
N ARG A 43 -4.33 23.61 12.57
CA ARG A 43 -3.92 22.46 13.38
C ARG A 43 -2.69 21.71 12.85
N LEU A 44 -2.29 21.92 11.59
CA LEU A 44 -1.17 21.19 10.99
C LEU A 44 0.17 21.42 11.72
N PRO A 45 0.57 22.63 12.15
CA PRO A 45 1.82 22.80 12.87
C PRO A 45 1.87 22.05 14.20
N GLU A 46 0.75 21.96 14.94
CA GLU A 46 0.66 21.20 16.18
C GLU A 46 0.74 19.70 15.88
N THR A 47 0.04 19.24 14.84
CA THR A 47 0.09 17.85 14.35
C THR A 47 1.51 17.47 13.93
N ALA A 48 2.25 18.34 13.25
CA ALA A 48 3.63 18.11 12.85
C ALA A 48 4.57 17.97 14.05
N ARG A 49 4.41 18.79 15.10
CA ARG A 49 5.16 18.63 16.36
C ARG A 49 4.88 17.29 17.04
N TYR A 50 3.61 16.87 17.06
CA TYR A 50 3.23 15.57 17.62
C TYR A 50 3.91 14.43 16.83
N VAL A 51 3.86 14.48 15.49
CA VAL A 51 4.51 13.50 14.60
C VAL A 51 6.03 13.49 14.82
N ALA A 52 6.68 14.66 14.87
CA ALA A 52 8.12 14.79 15.10
C ALA A 52 8.53 14.23 16.47
N ALA A 53 7.71 14.40 17.52
CA ALA A 53 7.96 13.80 18.83
C ALA A 53 7.90 12.26 18.75
N VAL A 54 6.94 11.69 18.03
CA VAL A 54 6.85 10.23 17.82
C VAL A 54 8.08 9.69 17.08
N ILE A 55 8.56 10.40 16.05
CA ILE A 55 9.78 10.01 15.33
C ILE A 55 10.98 10.01 16.28
N ARG A 56 11.19 11.07 17.08
CA ARG A 56 12.32 11.13 18.04
C ARG A 56 12.28 10.02 19.08
N ASP A 57 11.08 9.65 19.53
CA ASP A 57 10.91 8.55 20.50
C ASP A 57 11.30 7.19 19.92
N GLN A 58 10.91 6.92 18.69
CA GLN A 58 11.12 5.62 18.03
C GLN A 58 12.48 5.52 17.33
N TYR A 59 12.95 6.64 16.78
CA TYR A 59 14.19 6.74 16.00
C TYR A 59 15.05 7.90 16.52
N PRO A 60 15.74 7.73 17.68
CA PRO A 60 16.54 8.81 18.27
C PRO A 60 17.66 9.35 17.36
N THR A 61 18.16 8.51 16.44
CA THR A 61 19.18 8.88 15.46
C THR A 61 18.59 9.50 14.18
N LEU A 62 17.27 9.55 14.06
CA LEU A 62 16.53 9.95 12.86
C LEU A 62 16.80 9.09 11.61
N ALA A 63 17.43 7.93 11.75
CA ALA A 63 17.58 6.95 10.69
C ALA A 63 16.27 6.15 10.53
N VAL A 64 15.30 6.75 9.87
CA VAL A 64 13.95 6.17 9.68
C VAL A 64 13.91 5.44 8.34
N PRO A 65 13.59 4.13 8.33
CA PRO A 65 13.45 3.37 7.09
C PRO A 65 12.20 3.80 6.32
N PHE A 66 12.07 3.32 5.08
CA PHE A 66 10.87 3.56 4.29
C PHE A 66 9.67 2.77 4.81
N HIS A 67 8.48 3.33 4.69
CA HIS A 67 7.23 2.63 4.98
C HIS A 67 6.94 1.58 3.91
N ALA A 68 7.48 0.39 4.11
CA ALA A 68 7.49 -0.72 3.17
C ALA A 68 7.09 -2.02 3.85
N ARG A 69 6.71 -3.02 3.06
CA ARG A 69 6.33 -4.35 3.54
C ARG A 69 7.42 -5.01 4.40
N TRP A 70 8.68 -4.72 4.11
CA TRP A 70 9.84 -5.24 4.82
C TRP A 70 9.81 -4.96 6.33
N ARG A 71 9.22 -3.82 6.76
CA ARG A 71 9.07 -3.48 8.18
C ARG A 71 8.17 -4.44 8.94
N HIS A 72 7.21 -5.08 8.24
CA HIS A 72 6.31 -6.05 8.82
C HIS A 72 6.89 -7.47 8.88
N PHE A 73 8.05 -7.72 8.28
CA PHE A 73 8.82 -8.95 8.48
C PHE A 73 9.78 -8.87 9.68
N CYS A 74 9.72 -7.78 10.46
CA CYS A 74 10.45 -7.62 11.69
C CYS A 74 9.57 -7.97 12.90
N ILE A 75 10.07 -8.81 13.80
CA ILE A 75 9.42 -9.14 15.09
C ILE A 75 10.35 -8.73 16.22
N ASP A 76 9.87 -7.87 17.12
CA ASP A 76 10.65 -7.36 18.27
C ASP A 76 12.02 -6.77 17.86
N GLY A 77 12.08 -6.11 16.69
CA GLY A 77 13.31 -5.52 16.16
C GLY A 77 14.24 -6.52 15.45
N VAL A 78 13.85 -7.78 15.32
CA VAL A 78 14.59 -8.80 14.57
C VAL A 78 14.02 -8.91 13.16
N ASP A 79 14.84 -8.60 12.15
CA ASP A 79 14.51 -8.83 10.74
C ASP A 79 14.57 -10.32 10.43
N LEU A 80 13.47 -10.86 9.91
CA LEU A 80 13.38 -12.29 9.57
C LEU A 80 13.74 -12.57 8.11
N TRP A 81 13.60 -11.58 7.23
CA TRP A 81 13.89 -11.75 5.81
C TRP A 81 15.37 -11.54 5.46
N GLY A 82 15.95 -10.40 5.84
CA GLY A 82 17.29 -10.02 5.43
C GLY A 82 18.34 -11.10 5.70
N PRO A 83 18.51 -11.59 6.95
CA PRO A 83 19.47 -12.66 7.25
C PRO A 83 19.18 -13.97 6.52
N ALA A 84 17.90 -14.32 6.31
CA ALA A 84 17.53 -15.52 5.57
C ALA A 84 17.88 -15.40 4.08
N ALA A 85 17.62 -14.22 3.49
CA ALA A 85 18.00 -13.93 2.10
C ALA A 85 19.51 -13.86 1.90
N GLU A 86 20.27 -13.31 2.87
CA GLU A 86 21.74 -13.29 2.82
C GLU A 86 22.36 -14.68 2.94
N ALA A 87 21.76 -15.58 3.70
CA ALA A 87 22.22 -16.95 3.88
C ALA A 87 21.95 -17.84 2.67
N ARG A 88 21.09 -17.42 1.75
CA ARG A 88 20.77 -18.17 0.53
C ARG A 88 21.78 -17.90 -0.58
N ASP A 89 22.16 -18.96 -1.29
CA ASP A 89 23.03 -18.90 -2.47
C ASP A 89 22.22 -18.47 -3.70
N TRP A 90 22.21 -17.18 -4.01
CA TRP A 90 21.52 -16.62 -5.17
C TRP A 90 22.43 -16.68 -6.40
N LEU A 91 21.86 -16.97 -7.58
CA LEU A 91 22.63 -16.99 -8.83
C LEU A 91 23.28 -15.62 -9.10
N ASP A 92 22.52 -14.55 -8.87
CA ASP A 92 22.93 -13.17 -9.04
C ASP A 92 22.01 -12.22 -8.23
N PRO A 93 22.33 -10.90 -8.13
CA PRO A 93 21.47 -9.94 -7.44
C PRO A 93 20.06 -9.82 -8.03
N ALA A 94 19.90 -10.02 -9.35
CA ALA A 94 18.60 -9.97 -10.00
C ALA A 94 17.69 -11.14 -9.59
N SER A 95 18.26 -12.34 -9.43
CA SER A 95 17.54 -13.52 -8.94
C SER A 95 16.96 -13.29 -7.53
N ARG A 96 17.74 -12.66 -6.66
CA ARG A 96 17.28 -12.23 -5.33
C ARG A 96 16.17 -11.18 -5.45
N ALA A 97 16.37 -10.15 -6.26
CA ALA A 97 15.38 -9.08 -6.42
C ALA A 97 14.04 -9.63 -6.95
N ARG A 98 14.06 -10.55 -7.92
CA ARG A 98 12.83 -11.20 -8.41
C ARG A 98 12.10 -11.96 -7.31
N ALA A 99 12.80 -12.70 -6.44
CA ALA A 99 12.21 -13.38 -5.29
C ALA A 99 11.63 -12.39 -4.27
N GLU A 100 12.32 -11.26 -4.04
CA GLU A 100 11.84 -10.18 -3.18
C GLU A 100 10.59 -9.50 -3.78
N PHE A 101 10.52 -9.31 -5.10
CA PHE A 101 9.32 -8.84 -5.79
C PHE A 101 8.15 -9.81 -5.63
N ASP A 102 8.37 -11.10 -5.83
CA ASP A 102 7.37 -12.14 -5.63
C ASP A 102 6.78 -12.08 -4.21
N LEU A 103 7.66 -12.08 -3.21
CA LEU A 103 7.26 -12.02 -1.81
C LEU A 103 6.50 -10.73 -1.49
N ALA A 104 7.04 -9.58 -1.90
CA ALA A 104 6.43 -8.28 -1.62
C ALA A 104 5.05 -8.17 -2.27
N ILE A 105 4.90 -8.53 -3.55
CA ILE A 105 3.64 -8.44 -4.28
C ILE A 105 2.57 -9.32 -3.63
N VAL A 106 2.86 -10.60 -3.41
CA VAL A 106 1.90 -11.53 -2.78
C VAL A 106 1.56 -11.09 -1.37
N SER A 107 2.56 -10.71 -0.57
CA SER A 107 2.35 -10.32 0.82
C SER A 107 1.55 -9.03 0.96
N VAL A 108 1.79 -8.03 0.08
CA VAL A 108 1.02 -6.78 0.06
C VAL A 108 -0.42 -7.02 -0.39
N LEU A 109 -0.65 -7.83 -1.41
CA LEU A 109 -2.00 -8.17 -1.88
C LEU A 109 -2.81 -8.95 -0.82
N LEU A 110 -2.15 -9.67 0.07
CA LEU A 110 -2.78 -10.34 1.20
C LEU A 110 -3.02 -9.44 2.42
N ASP A 111 -2.50 -8.21 2.43
CA ASP A 111 -2.58 -7.29 3.57
C ASP A 111 -3.82 -6.38 3.52
N ALA A 112 -4.99 -6.97 3.51
CA ALA A 112 -6.23 -6.25 3.81
C ALA A 112 -6.63 -6.48 5.28
N GLY A 113 -7.61 -5.75 5.81
CA GLY A 113 -8.04 -5.88 7.20
C GLY A 113 -8.32 -7.33 7.60
N SER A 114 -7.64 -7.82 8.64
CA SER A 114 -7.76 -9.21 9.11
C SER A 114 -9.02 -9.48 9.94
N GLY A 115 -9.68 -8.42 10.39
CA GLY A 115 -10.74 -8.51 11.41
C GLY A 115 -10.16 -8.64 12.83
N PRO A 116 -10.99 -8.44 13.86
CA PRO A 116 -10.55 -8.41 15.27
C PRO A 116 -10.32 -9.81 15.87
N GLY A 117 -10.87 -10.85 15.26
CA GLY A 117 -10.87 -12.21 15.82
C GLY A 117 -9.71 -13.09 15.34
N TRP A 118 -8.87 -12.59 14.42
CA TRP A 118 -7.80 -13.39 13.84
C TRP A 118 -6.43 -13.09 14.46
N SER A 119 -5.63 -14.16 14.61
CA SER A 119 -4.22 -14.09 14.98
C SER A 119 -3.41 -15.18 14.28
N TYR A 120 -2.11 -14.95 14.16
CA TYR A 120 -1.15 -15.90 13.62
C TYR A 120 -0.10 -16.24 14.67
N LYS A 121 0.07 -17.53 14.98
CA LYS A 121 1.12 -18.01 15.87
C LYS A 121 2.32 -18.47 15.05
N ASP A 122 3.37 -17.66 15.00
CA ASP A 122 4.59 -18.05 14.31
C ASP A 122 5.37 -19.11 15.11
N LYS A 123 5.55 -20.28 14.49
CA LYS A 123 6.20 -21.43 15.15
C LYS A 123 7.71 -21.23 15.36
N GLN A 124 8.35 -20.43 14.48
CA GLN A 124 9.80 -20.23 14.55
C GLN A 124 10.17 -19.27 15.69
N THR A 125 9.41 -18.20 15.89
CA THR A 125 9.67 -17.22 16.95
C THR A 125 8.85 -17.45 18.22
N GLY A 126 7.81 -18.30 18.16
CA GLY A 126 6.85 -18.53 19.25
C GLY A 126 5.89 -17.37 19.51
N ARG A 127 5.95 -16.30 18.70
CA ARG A 127 5.12 -15.11 18.87
C ARG A 127 3.73 -15.30 18.28
N THR A 128 2.73 -14.65 18.90
CA THR A 128 1.37 -14.53 18.36
C THR A 128 1.19 -13.10 17.86
N LEU A 129 0.85 -12.96 16.59
CA LEU A 129 0.77 -11.70 15.86
C LEU A 129 -0.64 -11.50 15.34
N THR A 130 -1.04 -10.26 15.15
CA THR A 130 -2.36 -9.88 14.62
C THR A 130 -2.21 -8.83 13.52
N ARG A 131 -3.27 -8.51 12.82
CA ARG A 131 -3.31 -7.43 11.81
C ARG A 131 -2.22 -7.59 10.75
N SER A 132 -1.68 -6.50 10.21
CA SER A 132 -0.68 -6.50 9.14
C SER A 132 0.60 -7.26 9.48
N GLU A 133 1.05 -7.19 10.74
CA GLU A 133 2.23 -7.94 11.20
C GLU A 133 1.99 -9.46 11.12
N GLY A 134 0.81 -9.93 11.55
CA GLY A 134 0.43 -11.34 11.45
C GLY A 134 0.28 -11.79 9.99
N LEU A 135 -0.38 -10.97 9.14
CA LEU A 135 -0.55 -11.25 7.71
C LEU A 135 0.80 -11.32 6.98
N ALA A 136 1.73 -10.43 7.34
CA ALA A 136 3.08 -10.44 6.81
C ALA A 136 3.81 -11.76 7.11
N ILE A 137 3.88 -12.12 8.37
CA ILE A 137 4.62 -13.31 8.77
C ILE A 137 3.96 -14.58 8.23
N ALA A 138 2.64 -14.66 8.20
CA ALA A 138 1.94 -15.79 7.59
C ALA A 138 2.30 -15.94 6.10
N SER A 139 2.29 -14.85 5.33
CA SER A 139 2.67 -14.87 3.92
C SER A 139 4.15 -15.18 3.70
N LEU A 140 5.05 -14.66 4.56
CA LEU A 140 6.48 -14.99 4.54
C LEU A 140 6.69 -16.50 4.75
N ARG A 141 6.06 -17.10 5.76
CA ARG A 141 6.20 -18.53 6.03
C ARG A 141 5.62 -19.41 4.91
N MET A 142 4.52 -18.96 4.29
CA MET A 142 3.99 -19.64 3.10
C MET A 142 4.99 -19.57 1.93
N PHE A 143 5.60 -18.42 1.70
CA PHE A 143 6.61 -18.22 0.67
C PHE A 143 7.84 -19.11 0.93
N GLU A 144 8.41 -19.09 2.13
CA GLU A 144 9.57 -19.91 2.52
C GLU A 144 9.35 -21.42 2.35
N THR A 145 8.11 -21.86 2.52
CA THR A 145 7.74 -23.28 2.38
C THR A 145 7.30 -23.67 0.98
N GLY A 146 7.42 -22.77 -0.01
CA GLY A 146 7.07 -23.05 -1.41
C GLY A 146 5.58 -23.13 -1.69
N ALA A 147 4.72 -22.57 -0.82
CA ALA A 147 3.26 -22.65 -1.02
C ALA A 147 2.77 -21.95 -2.30
N PHE A 148 3.59 -21.14 -2.92
CA PHE A 148 3.31 -20.41 -4.16
C PHE A 148 4.18 -20.87 -5.34
N SER A 149 5.03 -21.86 -5.16
CA SER A 149 5.90 -22.43 -6.20
C SER A 149 5.37 -23.77 -6.72
N VAL A 150 5.61 -24.06 -7.99
CA VAL A 150 5.42 -25.40 -8.58
C VAL A 150 6.71 -26.21 -8.58
N THR A 151 7.82 -25.61 -8.19
CA THR A 151 9.17 -26.20 -8.21
C THR A 151 9.64 -26.46 -6.79
N GLU A 152 9.78 -27.76 -6.42
CA GLU A 152 10.24 -28.14 -5.07
C GLU A 152 11.68 -27.73 -4.81
N GLU A 153 12.53 -27.72 -5.86
CA GLU A 153 13.94 -27.36 -5.79
C GLU A 153 14.17 -25.86 -5.57
N ASP A 154 13.20 -25.03 -5.99
CA ASP A 154 13.24 -23.57 -5.76
C ASP A 154 11.94 -23.09 -5.10
N PRO A 155 11.79 -23.25 -3.78
CA PRO A 155 10.57 -22.86 -3.08
C PRO A 155 10.40 -21.35 -2.92
N TRP A 156 11.48 -20.54 -3.05
CA TRP A 156 11.46 -19.10 -2.79
C TRP A 156 11.13 -18.29 -4.04
N ARG A 157 10.00 -18.66 -4.65
CA ARG A 157 9.44 -17.98 -5.82
C ARG A 157 7.90 -18.04 -5.80
N VAL A 158 7.29 -17.27 -6.65
CA VAL A 158 5.84 -17.31 -6.88
C VAL A 158 5.60 -17.61 -8.35
N ASP A 159 5.03 -18.76 -8.68
CA ASP A 159 4.72 -19.10 -10.06
C ASP A 159 3.27 -18.71 -10.41
N ALA A 160 3.07 -18.06 -11.56
CA ALA A 160 1.75 -17.68 -12.02
C ALA A 160 0.79 -18.88 -12.08
N VAL A 161 1.28 -20.05 -12.53
CA VAL A 161 0.50 -21.30 -12.58
C VAL A 161 0.06 -21.71 -11.17
N ALA A 162 0.98 -21.71 -10.17
CA ALA A 162 0.64 -22.07 -8.79
C ALA A 162 -0.47 -21.15 -8.24
N LEU A 163 -0.39 -19.85 -8.53
CA LEU A 163 -1.40 -18.88 -8.10
C LEU A 163 -2.77 -19.16 -8.72
N THR A 164 -2.86 -19.58 -9.98
CA THR A 164 -4.17 -19.85 -10.64
C THR A 164 -4.92 -21.00 -9.97
N PHE A 165 -4.21 -21.95 -9.36
CA PHE A 165 -4.78 -23.10 -8.65
C PHE A 165 -4.90 -22.87 -7.13
N LEU A 166 -4.52 -21.70 -6.63
CA LEU A 166 -4.57 -21.42 -5.19
C LEU A 166 -6.01 -21.46 -4.67
N THR A 167 -6.25 -22.28 -3.64
CA THR A 167 -7.56 -22.40 -3.02
C THR A 167 -7.68 -21.62 -1.73
N SER A 168 -8.91 -21.30 -1.32
CA SER A 168 -9.17 -20.73 0.01
C SER A 168 -8.68 -21.64 1.13
N ASP A 169 -8.77 -22.98 0.95
CA ASP A 169 -8.27 -23.95 1.93
C ASP A 169 -6.75 -23.92 2.09
N THR A 170 -6.01 -23.68 1.01
CA THR A 170 -4.55 -23.51 1.07
C THR A 170 -4.19 -22.28 1.89
N LEU A 171 -4.85 -21.16 1.63
CA LEU A 171 -4.66 -19.94 2.44
C LEU A 171 -5.13 -20.14 3.88
N ALA A 172 -6.27 -20.81 4.11
CA ALA A 172 -6.77 -21.06 5.46
C ALA A 172 -5.76 -21.84 6.30
N LYS A 173 -5.14 -22.87 5.72
CA LYS A 173 -4.07 -23.64 6.39
C LYS A 173 -2.84 -22.77 6.67
N GLY A 174 -2.35 -22.04 5.67
CA GLY A 174 -1.19 -21.15 5.81
C GLY A 174 -1.41 -20.06 6.85
N PHE A 175 -2.60 -19.49 6.92
CA PHE A 175 -2.98 -18.43 7.85
C PHE A 175 -3.58 -18.93 9.17
N GLN A 176 -3.58 -20.24 9.42
CA GLN A 176 -4.09 -20.86 10.64
C GLN A 176 -5.56 -20.53 10.92
N ILE A 177 -6.38 -20.42 9.88
CA ILE A 177 -7.80 -20.06 10.00
C ILE A 177 -8.59 -21.26 10.48
N THR A 178 -9.42 -21.04 11.50
CA THR A 178 -10.37 -22.00 12.05
C THR A 178 -11.69 -21.29 12.40
N ALA A 179 -12.69 -22.04 12.85
CA ALA A 179 -13.92 -21.44 13.34
C ALA A 179 -13.70 -20.47 14.52
N ASP A 180 -12.70 -20.77 15.37
CA ASP A 180 -12.34 -19.96 16.53
C ASP A 180 -11.26 -18.89 16.22
N ASN A 181 -10.70 -18.88 15.02
CA ASN A 181 -9.68 -17.92 14.56
C ASN A 181 -10.02 -17.43 13.13
N PRO A 182 -11.16 -16.74 12.94
CA PRO A 182 -11.66 -16.38 11.61
C PRO A 182 -10.92 -15.17 11.03
N LEU A 183 -10.43 -15.30 9.79
CA LEU A 183 -9.90 -14.20 8.99
C LEU A 183 -10.99 -13.63 8.08
N VAL A 184 -11.22 -12.32 8.14
CA VAL A 184 -12.16 -11.64 7.25
C VAL A 184 -11.63 -11.64 5.81
N GLY A 185 -12.48 -11.94 4.82
CA GLY A 185 -12.15 -11.80 3.40
C GLY A 185 -11.23 -12.90 2.83
N LEU A 186 -11.25 -14.11 3.39
CA LEU A 186 -10.43 -15.24 2.92
C LEU A 186 -10.64 -15.53 1.42
N ASP A 187 -11.89 -15.67 0.98
CA ASP A 187 -12.19 -16.00 -0.43
C ASP A 187 -11.79 -14.86 -1.38
N GLY A 188 -11.94 -13.61 -0.93
CA GLY A 188 -11.49 -12.43 -1.67
C GLY A 188 -9.97 -12.44 -1.89
N ARG A 189 -9.20 -12.78 -0.85
CA ARG A 189 -7.73 -12.91 -0.94
C ARG A 189 -7.31 -14.02 -1.89
N ALA A 190 -7.93 -15.20 -1.78
CA ALA A 190 -7.65 -16.31 -2.70
C ALA A 190 -8.00 -15.93 -4.16
N ALA A 191 -9.13 -15.27 -4.37
CA ALA A 191 -9.53 -14.79 -5.69
C ALA A 191 -8.56 -13.73 -6.24
N LEU A 192 -8.04 -12.83 -5.38
CA LEU A 192 -7.06 -11.81 -5.75
C LEU A 192 -5.75 -12.44 -6.24
N LEU A 193 -5.21 -13.42 -5.52
CA LEU A 193 -4.00 -14.14 -5.93
C LEU A 193 -4.21 -14.97 -7.20
N ARG A 194 -5.38 -15.60 -7.37
CA ARG A 194 -5.68 -16.29 -8.65
C ARG A 194 -5.72 -15.32 -9.83
N ARG A 195 -6.29 -14.12 -9.64
CA ARG A 195 -6.29 -13.07 -10.67
C ARG A 195 -4.88 -12.54 -10.95
N LEU A 196 -4.01 -12.45 -9.93
CA LEU A 196 -2.60 -12.15 -10.14
C LEU A 196 -1.94 -13.20 -11.04
N GLY A 197 -2.12 -14.49 -10.77
CA GLY A 197 -1.62 -15.56 -11.63
C GLY A 197 -2.14 -15.44 -13.06
N GLN A 198 -3.45 -15.17 -13.23
CA GLN A 198 -4.06 -14.96 -14.55
C GLN A 198 -3.48 -13.74 -15.28
N ALA A 199 -3.23 -12.64 -14.58
CA ALA A 199 -2.61 -11.45 -15.15
C ALA A 199 -1.19 -11.73 -15.63
N CYS A 200 -0.38 -12.43 -14.81
CA CYS A 200 0.97 -12.83 -15.22
C CYS A 200 0.98 -13.72 -16.48
N LEU A 201 0.03 -14.67 -16.58
CA LEU A 201 -0.08 -15.54 -17.76
C LEU A 201 -0.60 -14.81 -19.00
N ALA A 202 -1.40 -13.75 -18.82
CA ALA A 202 -1.96 -12.97 -19.94
C ALA A 202 -0.95 -12.00 -20.56
N GLU A 203 0.03 -11.52 -19.80
CA GLU A 203 1.01 -10.50 -20.21
C GLU A 203 2.44 -11.01 -20.01
N PRO A 204 2.84 -12.11 -20.74
CA PRO A 204 4.16 -12.70 -20.56
C PRO A 204 5.30 -11.71 -20.82
N ASP A 205 5.13 -10.74 -21.70
CA ASP A 205 6.16 -9.71 -21.98
C ASP A 205 6.53 -8.86 -20.73
N LEU A 206 5.61 -8.76 -19.76
CA LEU A 206 5.86 -8.05 -18.50
C LEU A 206 6.30 -8.97 -17.35
N PHE A 207 5.92 -10.25 -17.41
CA PHE A 207 6.05 -11.14 -16.26
C PHE A 207 6.92 -12.38 -16.51
N ALA A 208 7.22 -12.72 -17.77
CA ALA A 208 8.00 -13.91 -18.05
C ALA A 208 9.50 -13.64 -17.96
N LEU A 209 10.19 -14.58 -17.32
CA LEU A 209 11.61 -14.80 -17.46
C LEU A 209 11.78 -16.22 -17.98
N GLU A 210 12.43 -16.41 -19.13
CA GLU A 210 12.68 -17.74 -19.72
C GLU A 210 11.39 -18.60 -19.86
N ASP A 211 10.30 -17.99 -20.32
CA ASP A 211 8.96 -18.61 -20.50
C ASP A 211 8.23 -18.99 -19.19
N GLU A 212 8.69 -18.57 -18.01
CA GLU A 212 8.05 -18.83 -16.73
C GLU A 212 7.44 -17.54 -16.13
N PRO A 213 6.16 -17.21 -16.42
CA PRO A 213 5.52 -16.00 -15.88
C PRO A 213 5.42 -16.06 -14.35
N ARG A 214 5.85 -14.95 -13.71
CA ARG A 214 5.84 -14.78 -12.26
C ARG A 214 5.75 -13.29 -11.89
N PRO A 215 5.17 -12.93 -10.74
CA PRO A 215 5.12 -11.52 -10.32
C PRO A 215 6.51 -10.86 -10.27
N GLY A 216 7.55 -11.63 -9.92
CA GLY A 216 8.94 -11.19 -9.89
C GLY A 216 9.50 -10.72 -11.23
N GLY A 217 8.89 -11.11 -12.36
CA GLY A 217 9.27 -10.61 -13.70
C GLY A 217 9.09 -9.10 -13.85
N LEU A 218 8.24 -8.47 -13.03
CA LEU A 218 8.12 -7.00 -12.99
C LEU A 218 9.43 -6.29 -12.60
N PHE A 219 10.35 -6.97 -11.93
CA PHE A 219 11.69 -6.44 -11.69
C PHE A 219 12.38 -6.13 -13.01
N ASP A 220 12.40 -7.06 -13.95
CA ASP A 220 13.05 -6.88 -15.25
C ASP A 220 12.34 -5.79 -16.07
N ALA A 221 11.02 -5.78 -16.09
CA ALA A 221 10.24 -4.73 -16.75
C ALA A 221 10.49 -3.33 -16.16
N MET A 222 10.86 -3.21 -14.88
CA MET A 222 11.26 -1.95 -14.25
C MET A 222 12.70 -1.58 -14.58
N VAL A 223 13.61 -2.55 -14.60
CA VAL A 223 15.01 -2.33 -15.00
C VAL A 223 15.08 -1.83 -16.45
N ASP A 224 14.27 -2.39 -17.34
CA ASP A 224 14.17 -1.96 -18.74
C ASP A 224 13.66 -0.51 -18.91
N ARG A 225 13.02 0.05 -17.88
CA ARG A 225 12.56 1.46 -17.85
C ARG A 225 13.54 2.40 -17.15
N ALA A 226 14.64 1.88 -16.59
CA ALA A 226 15.72 2.72 -16.08
C ALA A 226 16.49 3.39 -17.23
N ASP A 227 17.12 4.52 -16.94
CA ASP A 227 17.97 5.20 -17.94
C ASP A 227 19.34 4.53 -18.08
N ASP A 228 20.16 5.02 -19.03
CA ASP A 228 21.50 4.52 -19.31
C ASP A 228 22.48 4.59 -18.12
N GLN A 229 22.07 5.15 -17.00
CA GLN A 229 22.84 5.24 -15.75
C GLN A 229 22.16 4.42 -14.61
N ASP A 230 21.33 3.46 -14.96
CA ASP A 230 20.54 2.62 -14.03
C ASP A 230 19.67 3.43 -13.06
N ARG A 231 19.19 4.62 -13.47
CA ARG A 231 18.32 5.46 -12.66
C ARG A 231 16.87 5.27 -13.03
N LEU A 232 16.04 5.01 -12.02
CA LEU A 232 14.59 4.84 -12.17
C LEU A 232 13.87 5.82 -11.25
N PRO A 233 13.03 6.74 -11.77
CA PRO A 233 12.16 7.56 -10.94
C PRO A 233 11.11 6.71 -10.22
N ALA A 234 10.92 6.90 -8.92
CA ALA A 234 9.98 6.10 -8.14
C ALA A 234 8.52 6.12 -8.67
N PRO A 235 8.00 7.21 -9.25
CA PRO A 235 6.67 7.20 -9.90
C PRO A 235 6.52 6.16 -11.02
N VAL A 236 7.60 5.84 -11.74
CA VAL A 236 7.58 4.82 -12.82
C VAL A 236 7.27 3.43 -12.24
N ILE A 237 7.71 3.14 -11.01
CA ILE A 237 7.36 1.88 -10.32
C ILE A 237 5.84 1.76 -10.20
N LEU A 238 5.17 2.84 -9.78
CA LEU A 238 3.72 2.85 -9.65
C LEU A 238 3.02 2.70 -11.01
N GLU A 239 3.51 3.37 -12.05
CA GLU A 239 2.95 3.28 -13.40
C GLU A 239 3.00 1.84 -13.92
N VAL A 240 4.15 1.16 -13.78
CA VAL A 240 4.30 -0.26 -14.13
C VAL A 240 3.32 -1.14 -13.35
N LEU A 241 3.20 -0.92 -12.03
CA LEU A 241 2.27 -1.68 -11.21
C LEU A 241 0.81 -1.47 -11.60
N LEU A 242 0.40 -0.24 -11.92
CA LEU A 242 -0.98 0.04 -12.32
C LEU A 242 -1.29 -0.50 -13.72
N GLU A 243 -0.32 -0.50 -14.63
CA GLU A 243 -0.41 -1.14 -15.95
C GLU A 243 -0.55 -2.67 -15.79
N ALA A 244 0.39 -3.30 -15.10
CA ALA A 244 0.49 -4.75 -15.01
C ALA A 244 -0.58 -5.39 -14.13
N LEU A 245 -0.96 -4.74 -13.02
CA LEU A 245 -1.88 -5.30 -12.03
C LEU A 245 -3.32 -4.78 -12.15
N GLY A 246 -3.64 -3.90 -13.12
CA GLY A 246 -5.00 -3.42 -13.37
C GLY A 246 -6.04 -4.55 -13.38
N PRO A 247 -5.83 -5.64 -14.14
CA PRO A 247 -6.77 -6.77 -14.21
C PRO A 247 -7.00 -7.52 -12.91
N VAL A 248 -6.14 -7.37 -11.91
CA VAL A 248 -6.31 -7.97 -10.57
C VAL A 248 -7.51 -7.35 -9.84
N TRP A 249 -7.84 -6.10 -10.15
CA TRP A 249 -8.90 -5.30 -9.54
C TRP A 249 -10.19 -5.28 -10.35
N ARG A 250 -10.54 -6.37 -11.02
CA ARG A 250 -11.81 -6.51 -11.76
C ARG A 250 -13.01 -6.23 -10.85
N ASP A 251 -14.15 -5.89 -11.44
CA ASP A 251 -15.41 -5.55 -10.77
C ASP A 251 -15.42 -4.15 -10.10
N ARG A 252 -14.47 -3.28 -10.48
CA ARG A 252 -14.43 -1.86 -10.10
C ARG A 252 -14.73 -0.95 -11.29
N LEU A 253 -14.46 0.35 -11.13
CA LEU A 253 -14.70 1.32 -12.20
C LEU A 253 -13.77 1.03 -13.39
N THR A 254 -14.35 1.09 -14.56
CA THR A 254 -13.63 1.05 -15.85
C THR A 254 -13.93 2.30 -16.66
N LEU A 255 -12.98 2.74 -17.47
CA LEU A 255 -13.15 3.84 -18.41
C LEU A 255 -12.46 3.48 -19.71
N GLY A 256 -13.17 3.58 -20.85
CA GLY A 256 -12.63 3.25 -22.16
C GLY A 256 -12.04 1.83 -22.28
N GLY A 257 -12.54 0.88 -21.46
CA GLY A 257 -12.05 -0.51 -21.40
C GLY A 257 -10.84 -0.73 -20.50
N VAL A 258 -10.39 0.30 -19.78
CA VAL A 258 -9.27 0.22 -18.83
C VAL A 258 -9.82 0.10 -17.41
N ASP A 259 -9.31 -0.86 -16.65
CA ASP A 259 -9.61 -1.01 -15.21
C ASP A 259 -8.92 0.10 -14.41
N LEU A 260 -9.68 0.87 -13.62
CA LEU A 260 -9.16 2.01 -12.87
C LEU A 260 -8.68 1.64 -11.46
N GLY A 261 -8.84 0.39 -11.03
CA GLY A 261 -8.40 -0.09 -9.73
C GLY A 261 -8.97 0.70 -8.53
N ASP A 262 -8.10 1.21 -7.65
CA ASP A 262 -8.49 2.01 -6.49
C ASP A 262 -8.75 3.47 -6.91
N CYS A 263 -9.76 3.66 -7.76
CA CYS A 263 -10.28 4.94 -8.23
C CYS A 263 -11.80 4.97 -7.96
N TRP A 264 -12.31 6.11 -7.50
CA TRP A 264 -13.69 6.23 -6.99
C TRP A 264 -14.35 7.50 -7.51
N LYS A 265 -15.69 7.59 -7.39
CA LYS A 265 -16.44 8.79 -7.75
C LYS A 265 -16.64 9.67 -6.53
N HIS A 266 -16.47 10.99 -6.71
CA HIS A 266 -16.83 11.98 -5.72
C HIS A 266 -17.56 13.16 -6.39
N PRO A 267 -18.76 13.56 -5.92
CA PRO A 267 -19.61 14.55 -6.61
C PRO A 267 -19.00 15.97 -6.66
N ALA A 268 -18.09 16.29 -5.74
CA ALA A 268 -17.42 17.59 -5.73
C ALA A 268 -16.32 17.72 -6.80
N MET A 269 -15.79 16.60 -7.30
CA MET A 269 -14.77 16.61 -8.35
C MET A 269 -15.41 16.84 -9.71
N LYS A 270 -15.07 17.95 -10.39
CA LYS A 270 -15.69 18.30 -11.67
C LYS A 270 -14.67 18.40 -12.79
N ARG A 271 -14.99 17.78 -13.90
CA ARG A 271 -14.22 17.80 -15.15
C ARG A 271 -15.16 17.94 -16.36
N GLY A 272 -14.61 18.45 -17.45
CA GLY A 272 -15.34 18.57 -18.73
C GLY A 272 -15.14 17.37 -19.67
N ASP A 273 -14.62 16.24 -19.17
CA ASP A 273 -14.30 15.04 -19.94
C ASP A 273 -14.77 13.77 -19.23
N ALA A 274 -14.41 12.60 -19.75
CA ALA A 274 -14.85 11.31 -19.19
C ALA A 274 -14.24 10.99 -17.82
N THR A 275 -13.27 11.79 -17.33
CA THR A 275 -12.73 11.68 -15.95
C THR A 275 -13.54 12.47 -14.92
N ASP A 276 -14.70 13.00 -15.28
CA ASP A 276 -15.58 13.73 -14.37
C ASP A 276 -15.92 12.89 -13.15
N SER A 277 -15.85 13.52 -11.99
CA SER A 277 -16.04 12.91 -10.67
C SER A 277 -15.04 11.80 -10.27
N LEU A 278 -14.08 11.41 -11.10
CA LEU A 278 -13.12 10.36 -10.79
C LEU A 278 -11.98 10.87 -9.89
N VAL A 279 -11.69 10.10 -8.84
CA VAL A 279 -10.65 10.36 -7.84
C VAL A 279 -9.77 9.12 -7.72
N PRO A 280 -8.61 9.07 -8.38
CA PRO A 280 -7.65 8.00 -8.21
C PRO A 280 -6.98 8.14 -6.85
N ILE A 281 -6.79 7.01 -6.18
CA ILE A 281 -6.14 6.94 -4.85
C ILE A 281 -4.98 5.94 -4.90
N HIS A 282 -5.19 4.75 -5.48
CA HIS A 282 -4.19 3.71 -5.71
C HIS A 282 -3.34 3.38 -4.47
N LYS A 283 -3.96 3.39 -3.26
CA LYS A 283 -3.25 3.27 -1.98
C LYS A 283 -2.36 2.03 -1.89
N LEU A 284 -2.90 0.86 -2.26
CA LEU A 284 -2.18 -0.40 -2.13
C LEU A 284 -1.02 -0.47 -3.14
N SER A 285 -1.23 -0.01 -4.38
CA SER A 285 -0.18 0.07 -5.40
C SER A 285 0.91 1.07 -5.03
N GLN A 286 0.57 2.20 -4.39
CA GLN A 286 1.55 3.14 -3.83
C GLN A 286 2.41 2.49 -2.73
N TRP A 287 1.77 1.75 -1.81
CA TRP A 287 2.51 1.05 -0.77
C TRP A 287 3.39 -0.06 -1.33
N LEU A 288 2.89 -0.78 -2.34
CA LEU A 288 3.69 -1.77 -3.06
C LEU A 288 4.89 -1.09 -3.74
N SER A 289 4.70 0.08 -4.37
CA SER A 289 5.81 0.84 -4.96
C SER A 289 6.91 1.11 -3.95
N TYR A 290 6.59 1.60 -2.75
CA TYR A 290 7.57 1.79 -1.68
C TYR A 290 8.25 0.48 -1.27
N SER A 291 7.52 -0.65 -1.32
CA SER A 291 8.06 -1.96 -0.95
C SER A 291 9.02 -2.54 -2.00
N LEU A 292 8.93 -2.08 -3.25
CA LEU A 292 9.83 -2.51 -4.34
C LEU A 292 11.09 -1.64 -4.46
N VAL A 293 11.17 -0.51 -3.76
CA VAL A 293 12.36 0.38 -3.78
C VAL A 293 13.60 -0.35 -3.28
N GLU A 294 13.52 -0.99 -2.11
CA GLU A 294 14.70 -1.65 -1.49
C GLU A 294 15.23 -2.82 -2.35
N PRO A 295 14.39 -3.73 -2.90
CA PRO A 295 14.84 -4.76 -3.83
C PRO A 295 15.55 -4.21 -5.08
N LEU A 296 15.01 -3.15 -5.70
CA LEU A 296 15.63 -2.49 -6.84
C LEU A 296 17.00 -1.91 -6.48
N GLN A 297 17.10 -1.22 -5.35
CA GLN A 297 18.37 -0.65 -4.86
C GLN A 297 19.40 -1.75 -4.53
N THR A 298 18.98 -2.85 -3.93
CA THR A 298 19.85 -3.99 -3.63
C THR A 298 20.39 -4.64 -4.91
N ALA A 299 19.62 -4.63 -5.99
CA ALA A 299 20.04 -5.10 -7.31
C ALA A 299 20.88 -4.09 -8.10
N GLY A 300 21.12 -2.88 -7.57
CA GLY A 300 21.98 -1.87 -8.18
C GLY A 300 21.24 -0.74 -8.90
N VAL A 301 19.90 -0.74 -8.93
CA VAL A 301 19.14 0.34 -9.55
C VAL A 301 19.11 1.57 -8.64
N GLN A 302 19.47 2.71 -9.17
CA GLN A 302 19.39 3.99 -8.44
C GLN A 302 17.99 4.57 -8.49
N ILE A 303 17.23 4.46 -7.39
CA ILE A 303 15.90 5.06 -7.31
C ILE A 303 16.01 6.56 -7.07
N THR A 304 15.37 7.34 -7.94
CA THR A 304 15.28 8.80 -7.87
C THR A 304 13.85 9.25 -7.62
N ASP A 305 13.63 10.53 -7.30
CA ASP A 305 12.31 11.14 -7.12
C ASP A 305 11.37 10.34 -6.18
N LEU A 306 11.86 9.93 -5.01
CA LEU A 306 11.05 9.19 -4.02
C LEU A 306 9.79 9.98 -3.58
N ASP A 307 9.89 11.31 -3.43
CA ASP A 307 8.76 12.18 -3.09
C ASP A 307 7.81 12.42 -4.30
N GLY A 308 8.14 11.89 -5.48
CA GLY A 308 7.23 11.79 -6.62
C GLY A 308 6.07 10.81 -6.40
N LEU A 309 6.25 9.79 -5.56
CA LEU A 309 5.15 8.98 -5.01
C LEU A 309 4.36 9.79 -3.98
N THR A 310 3.14 9.38 -3.67
CA THR A 310 2.25 10.10 -2.73
C THR A 310 2.21 9.48 -1.35
N GLY A 311 1.67 10.22 -0.40
CA GLY A 311 1.27 9.67 0.89
C GLY A 311 0.19 8.60 0.76
N LEU A 312 0.05 7.78 1.79
CA LEU A 312 -0.86 6.62 1.80
C LEU A 312 -2.18 6.96 2.47
N ALA A 313 -3.28 6.85 1.70
CA ALA A 313 -4.65 7.06 2.14
C ALA A 313 -5.18 5.86 2.93
N GLU A 314 -4.51 5.51 4.03
CA GLU A 314 -4.92 4.44 4.93
C GLU A 314 -5.45 5.01 6.27
N TYR A 315 -6.15 4.19 7.04
CA TYR A 315 -6.92 4.65 8.19
C TYR A 315 -6.08 5.19 9.36
N ARG A 316 -4.78 4.85 9.49
CA ARG A 316 -3.91 5.41 10.52
C ARG A 316 -3.51 6.83 10.18
N ASN A 317 -3.08 7.06 8.94
CA ASN A 317 -2.75 8.40 8.46
C ASN A 317 -3.97 9.31 8.46
N GLY A 318 -5.10 8.84 7.90
CA GLY A 318 -6.34 9.61 7.91
C GLY A 318 -6.91 9.82 9.31
N GLY A 319 -6.77 8.82 10.18
CA GLY A 319 -7.18 8.90 11.58
C GLY A 319 -6.37 9.91 12.39
N LEU A 320 -5.07 10.05 12.11
CA LEU A 320 -4.21 11.07 12.73
C LEU A 320 -4.80 12.46 12.55
N PHE A 321 -5.19 12.82 11.32
CA PHE A 321 -5.75 14.13 11.02
C PHE A 321 -7.12 14.36 11.66
N MET A 322 -7.92 13.31 11.82
CA MET A 322 -9.18 13.40 12.57
C MET A 322 -8.93 13.54 14.08
N ASP A 323 -8.06 12.71 14.63
CA ASP A 323 -7.77 12.65 16.06
C ASP A 323 -7.11 13.96 16.58
N LEU A 324 -6.37 14.66 15.72
CA LEU A 324 -5.75 15.93 16.05
C LEU A 324 -6.54 17.16 15.54
N GLY A 325 -7.74 16.94 15.01
CA GLY A 325 -8.71 18.00 14.68
C GLY A 325 -8.42 18.75 13.38
N VAL A 326 -7.51 18.26 12.52
CA VAL A 326 -7.29 18.82 11.17
C VAL A 326 -8.49 18.53 10.28
N LEU A 327 -9.07 17.31 10.40
CA LEU A 327 -10.31 16.90 9.74
C LEU A 327 -11.39 16.62 10.78
N THR A 328 -12.57 17.19 10.61
CA THR A 328 -13.70 16.92 11.47
C THR A 328 -14.97 16.66 10.66
N LEU A 329 -15.79 15.71 11.11
CA LEU A 329 -17.10 15.48 10.52
C LEU A 329 -18.03 16.65 10.80
N LYS A 330 -18.82 17.05 9.78
CA LYS A 330 -19.88 18.06 9.95
C LYS A 330 -21.01 17.52 10.85
N ASP A 331 -21.35 16.23 10.71
CA ASP A 331 -22.23 15.49 11.63
C ASP A 331 -21.38 14.48 12.41
N PRO A 332 -21.14 14.66 13.72
CA PRO A 332 -20.39 13.70 14.53
C PRO A 332 -21.01 12.30 14.58
N ALA A 333 -22.32 12.16 14.33
CA ALA A 333 -23.01 10.87 14.31
C ALA A 333 -22.55 9.96 13.16
N ASP A 334 -21.96 10.53 12.11
CA ASP A 334 -21.42 9.77 10.98
C ASP A 334 -20.23 8.89 11.38
N ALA A 335 -19.53 9.21 12.46
CA ALA A 335 -18.42 8.38 12.96
C ALA A 335 -18.85 6.97 13.38
N ALA A 336 -20.08 6.81 13.86
CA ALA A 336 -20.61 5.53 14.34
C ALA A 336 -21.26 4.67 13.24
N LYS A 337 -21.48 5.25 12.04
CA LYS A 337 -22.09 4.54 10.92
C LYS A 337 -21.05 3.74 10.15
N PRO A 338 -21.36 2.53 9.66
CA PRO A 338 -20.50 1.81 8.74
C PRO A 338 -20.62 2.41 7.32
N TRP A 339 -19.46 2.74 6.70
CA TRP A 339 -19.40 3.36 5.39
C TRP A 339 -18.72 2.44 4.37
N PRO A 340 -19.28 2.27 3.17
CA PRO A 340 -18.59 1.59 2.07
C PRO A 340 -17.40 2.43 1.59
N VAL A 341 -16.37 1.77 1.07
CA VAL A 341 -15.15 2.44 0.55
C VAL A 341 -15.47 3.44 -0.57
N SER A 342 -16.52 3.18 -1.35
CA SER A 342 -16.97 4.02 -2.47
C SER A 342 -17.80 5.25 -2.04
N ASP A 343 -18.12 5.37 -0.77
CA ASP A 343 -18.94 6.50 -0.30
C ASP A 343 -18.16 7.83 -0.39
N PRO A 344 -18.80 8.93 -0.83
CA PRO A 344 -18.15 10.24 -0.92
C PRO A 344 -17.49 10.71 0.37
N LEU A 345 -18.06 10.36 1.55
CA LEU A 345 -17.42 10.64 2.84
C LEU A 345 -16.04 9.99 2.92
N VAL A 346 -15.92 8.72 2.55
CA VAL A 346 -14.68 7.94 2.61
C VAL A 346 -13.71 8.35 1.51
N VAL A 347 -14.19 8.54 0.29
CA VAL A 347 -13.38 9.00 -0.84
C VAL A 347 -12.77 10.38 -0.56
N GLY A 348 -13.58 11.32 -0.05
CA GLY A 348 -13.11 12.64 0.36
C GLY A 348 -12.08 12.57 1.50
N TRP A 349 -12.32 11.76 2.52
CA TRP A 349 -11.37 11.51 3.61
C TRP A 349 -10.03 10.99 3.11
N ARG A 350 -10.06 9.96 2.26
CA ARG A 350 -8.86 9.34 1.69
C ARG A 350 -8.08 10.31 0.81
N ALA A 351 -8.74 11.04 -0.08
CA ALA A 351 -8.10 12.03 -0.94
C ALA A 351 -7.46 13.16 -0.12
N MET A 352 -8.19 13.75 0.83
CA MET A 352 -7.64 14.79 1.72
C MET A 352 -6.48 14.26 2.56
N THR A 353 -6.48 12.99 2.96
CA THR A 353 -5.37 12.38 3.69
C THR A 353 -4.08 12.42 2.86
N VAL A 354 -4.13 12.07 1.57
CA VAL A 354 -2.97 12.17 0.67
C VAL A 354 -2.43 13.59 0.63
N ALA A 355 -3.28 14.57 0.38
CA ALA A 355 -2.87 15.97 0.29
C ALA A 355 -2.33 16.53 1.63
N LEU A 356 -2.91 16.11 2.75
CA LEU A 356 -2.44 16.50 4.09
C LEU A 356 -1.09 15.90 4.43
N LEU A 357 -0.79 14.69 3.94
CA LEU A 357 0.53 14.08 4.09
C LEU A 357 1.61 14.86 3.32
N ASP A 358 1.31 15.32 2.11
CA ASP A 358 2.20 16.23 1.38
C ASP A 358 2.40 17.56 2.13
N ARG A 359 1.35 18.09 2.78
CA ARG A 359 1.42 19.35 3.54
C ARG A 359 2.16 19.23 4.86
N ILE A 360 2.02 18.11 5.56
CA ILE A 360 2.63 17.94 6.89
C ILE A 360 4.11 17.54 6.79
N ALA A 361 4.54 16.80 5.76
CA ALA A 361 5.91 16.30 5.65
C ALA A 361 6.98 17.40 5.74
N PRO A 362 6.87 18.57 5.05
CA PRO A 362 7.84 19.64 5.21
C PRO A 362 7.82 20.24 6.62
N LEU A 363 6.67 20.31 7.28
CA LEU A 363 6.58 20.80 8.66
C LEU A 363 7.27 19.86 9.65
N VAL A 364 7.09 18.54 9.48
CA VAL A 364 7.77 17.53 10.29
C VAL A 364 9.29 17.59 10.09
N ARG A 365 9.74 17.73 8.83
CA ARG A 365 11.17 17.88 8.51
C ARG A 365 11.75 19.13 9.15
N ALA A 366 11.04 20.26 9.13
CA ALA A 366 11.44 21.50 9.79
C ALA A 366 11.57 21.33 11.31
N GLU A 367 10.61 20.65 11.96
CA GLU A 367 10.66 20.35 13.40
C GLU A 367 11.83 19.44 13.78
N LEU A 368 12.25 18.54 12.88
CA LEU A 368 13.37 17.62 13.08
C LEU A 368 14.72 18.21 12.67
N GLY A 369 14.73 19.29 11.89
CA GLY A 369 15.95 19.89 11.35
C GLY A 369 16.60 19.06 10.24
N VAL A 370 15.81 18.34 9.45
CA VAL A 370 16.30 17.45 8.37
C VAL A 370 15.79 17.89 6.99
N THR A 371 16.51 17.49 5.94
CA THR A 371 16.10 17.74 4.54
C THR A 371 15.17 16.66 4.01
N ALA A 372 14.51 16.92 2.87
CA ALA A 372 13.71 15.92 2.17
C ALA A 372 14.56 14.73 1.69
N ALA A 373 15.80 14.96 1.28
CA ALA A 373 16.71 13.89 0.89
C ALA A 373 17.09 12.97 2.05
N ALA A 374 17.25 13.52 3.27
CA ALA A 374 17.57 12.74 4.47
C ALA A 374 16.34 12.01 5.05
N MET A 375 15.15 12.56 4.84
CA MET A 375 13.89 11.99 5.31
C MET A 375 12.80 12.18 4.24
N PRO A 376 12.79 11.34 3.19
CA PRO A 376 11.76 11.37 2.17
C PRO A 376 10.38 11.07 2.77
N LEU A 377 9.31 11.32 2.01
CA LEU A 377 7.93 11.08 2.46
C LEU A 377 7.73 9.66 2.99
N ALA A 378 8.31 8.65 2.34
CA ALA A 378 8.28 7.26 2.79
C ALA A 378 8.76 7.06 4.23
N SER A 379 9.80 7.79 4.66
CA SER A 379 10.31 7.77 6.03
C SER A 379 9.42 8.56 6.99
N VAL A 380 8.87 9.71 6.55
CA VAL A 380 7.88 10.46 7.34
C VAL A 380 6.63 9.61 7.60
N LEU A 381 6.22 8.76 6.65
CA LEU A 381 5.12 7.81 6.83
C LEU A 381 5.46 6.78 7.91
N GLU A 382 6.60 6.10 7.83
CA GLU A 382 6.96 4.97 8.70
C GLU A 382 7.10 5.38 10.17
N GLY A 383 8.11 6.18 10.48
CA GLY A 383 8.40 6.58 11.84
C GLY A 383 7.49 7.68 12.37
N GLY A 384 6.78 8.36 11.46
CA GLY A 384 5.99 9.56 11.74
C GLY A 384 4.50 9.31 11.71
N THR A 385 3.85 9.62 10.57
CA THR A 385 2.39 9.77 10.53
C THR A 385 1.63 8.49 10.81
N TRP A 386 2.11 7.33 10.35
CA TRP A 386 1.50 6.05 10.64
C TRP A 386 1.64 5.66 12.14
N ALA A 387 2.85 5.78 12.68
CA ALA A 387 3.11 5.51 14.09
C ALA A 387 2.37 6.50 15.01
N ALA A 388 2.34 7.80 14.65
CA ALA A 388 1.59 8.83 15.36
C ALA A 388 0.09 8.57 15.32
N GLY A 389 -0.44 8.10 14.18
CA GLY A 389 -1.84 7.70 14.05
C GLY A 389 -2.20 6.52 14.97
N ARG A 390 -1.30 5.53 15.11
CA ARG A 390 -1.46 4.44 16.09
C ARG A 390 -1.49 4.97 17.53
N ARG A 391 -0.54 5.85 17.90
CA ARG A 391 -0.47 6.46 19.23
C ARG A 391 -1.71 7.29 19.53
N ALA A 392 -2.08 8.20 18.63
CA ALA A 392 -3.27 9.05 18.79
C ALA A 392 -4.56 8.24 18.95
N ALA A 393 -4.72 7.17 18.17
CA ALA A 393 -5.86 6.26 18.28
C ALA A 393 -5.90 5.54 19.63
N ALA A 394 -4.75 5.03 20.11
CA ALA A 394 -4.65 4.34 21.40
C ALA A 394 -4.94 5.27 22.60
N GLU A 395 -4.55 6.53 22.52
CA GLU A 395 -4.85 7.55 23.55
C GLU A 395 -6.35 7.91 23.64
N ARG A 396 -7.10 7.73 22.54
CA ARG A 396 -8.49 8.20 22.40
C ARG A 396 -9.54 7.09 22.41
N ARG A 397 -9.18 5.88 22.01
CA ARG A 397 -10.14 4.78 21.84
C ARG A 397 -9.61 3.46 22.41
N PRO A 398 -10.42 2.71 23.17
CA PRO A 398 -10.07 1.36 23.60
C PRO A 398 -9.66 0.49 22.41
N GLY A 399 -8.52 -0.17 22.52
CA GLY A 399 -7.97 -1.02 21.44
C GLY A 399 -7.40 -0.26 20.23
N GLY A 400 -7.35 1.09 20.27
CA GLY A 400 -6.73 1.92 19.21
C GLY A 400 -7.37 1.73 17.84
N GLY A 401 -8.71 1.58 17.78
CA GLY A 401 -9.45 1.43 16.53
C GLY A 401 -9.45 2.71 15.67
N PRO A 402 -9.86 2.62 14.38
CA PRO A 402 -10.00 3.79 13.52
C PRO A 402 -11.12 4.71 14.01
N PRO A 403 -11.10 6.02 13.65
CA PRO A 403 -12.17 6.97 14.03
C PRO A 403 -13.45 6.79 13.22
N LEU A 404 -13.39 6.08 12.09
CA LEU A 404 -14.52 5.72 11.24
C LEU A 404 -14.65 4.22 11.11
N THR A 405 -15.88 3.72 10.98
CA THR A 405 -16.14 2.31 10.64
C THR A 405 -16.28 2.17 9.13
N ILE A 406 -15.31 1.48 8.51
CA ILE A 406 -15.30 1.23 7.07
C ILE A 406 -15.70 -0.22 6.80
N LEU A 407 -16.63 -0.42 5.87
CA LEU A 407 -16.98 -1.73 5.34
C LEU A 407 -15.91 -2.14 4.34
N SER A 408 -14.93 -2.92 4.80
CA SER A 408 -13.86 -3.44 3.95
C SER A 408 -14.32 -4.66 3.16
N ASP A 409 -13.99 -4.70 1.88
CA ASP A 409 -14.15 -5.88 1.01
C ASP A 409 -12.95 -6.85 1.09
N GLY A 410 -11.98 -6.55 1.94
CA GLY A 410 -10.75 -7.32 2.09
C GLY A 410 -9.70 -7.09 0.99
N THR A 411 -9.87 -6.06 0.15
CA THR A 411 -8.98 -5.81 -1.01
C THR A 411 -8.42 -4.38 -1.10
N VAL A 412 -8.91 -3.41 -0.32
CA VAL A 412 -8.49 -1.99 -0.44
C VAL A 412 -8.00 -1.39 0.87
N PHE A 413 -8.56 -1.79 2.00
CA PHE A 413 -8.37 -1.12 3.30
C PHE A 413 -7.85 -2.07 4.34
#